data_9e198003bc4fa2645d79ff1aa7a90208
#
_entry.id   9e198003bc4fa2645d79ff1aa7a90208
#
_cell.length_a   1.000
_cell.length_b   1.000
_cell.length_c   1.000
_cell.angle_alpha   90.00
_cell.angle_beta   90.00
_cell.angle_gamma   90.00
#
_symmetry.space_group_name_H-M   'P 1'
#
loop_
_entity.id
_entity.type
_entity.pdbx_description
1 polymer ?
#
loop_
_entity_poly.entity_id
_entity_poly.type
_entity_poly.pdbx_seq_one_letter_code
_entity_poly.pdbx_strand_id
1 'polypeptide(L)'
;MFGKNISESMLTLFTNVSQILMIANNPNCSSMMRPTPGTLVVRFNHCENTSVPLYRNKVDILALNGQYHDLYENPCVQKVGLPKLVLTSSYNFNNHNTSTYHLDSKCHQMLKLSKAGLCTTGFQTFLYMRRFFAVPIILHGFSGRGAEHPRHAYQQEYSAYHRFGNVSNIC
;
A
#
# COMPACT_ATOMS: atom_id res chain seq x y z
N MET A 1 -28.16 0.33 5.00
CA MET A 1 -27.72 1.72 4.73
C MET A 1 -26.24 1.66 4.34
N PHE A 2 -25.98 1.18 3.09
CA PHE A 2 -24.64 0.93 2.57
C PHE A 2 -24.42 1.89 1.41
N GLY A 3 -23.44 2.80 1.53
CA GLY A 3 -23.04 3.62 0.41
C GLY A 3 -22.67 5.06 0.75
N LYS A 4 -21.96 5.31 1.84
CA LYS A 4 -21.10 6.49 1.85
C LYS A 4 -20.03 6.25 0.78
N ASN A 5 -20.03 7.14 -0.21
CA ASN A 5 -19.15 7.05 -1.36
C ASN A 5 -17.70 6.92 -0.86
N ILE A 6 -17.06 5.78 -1.06
CA ILE A 6 -15.68 5.49 -0.62
C ILE A 6 -14.73 6.63 -1.02
N SER A 7 -14.98 7.27 -2.17
CA SER A 7 -14.24 8.42 -2.66
C SER A 7 -14.33 9.65 -1.75
N GLU A 8 -15.50 9.98 -1.22
CA GLU A 8 -15.67 11.13 -0.34
C GLU A 8 -14.97 10.92 1.00
N SER A 9 -15.06 9.71 1.55
CA SER A 9 -14.39 9.38 2.81
C SER A 9 -12.86 9.41 2.70
N MET A 10 -12.29 8.93 1.59
CA MET A 10 -10.85 8.98 1.34
C MET A 10 -10.35 10.41 1.18
N LEU A 11 -11.04 11.22 0.39
CA LEU A 11 -10.67 12.63 0.19
C LEU A 11 -10.84 13.47 1.47
N THR A 12 -11.80 13.12 2.31
CA THR A 12 -12.00 13.79 3.61
C THR A 12 -10.90 13.44 4.62
N LEU A 13 -10.46 12.19 4.64
CA LEU A 13 -9.38 11.74 5.54
C LEU A 13 -8.01 12.31 5.16
N PHE A 14 -7.79 12.60 3.87
CA PHE A 14 -6.49 13.01 3.35
C PHE A 14 -6.61 14.27 2.50
N THR A 15 -6.61 15.41 3.16
CA THR A 15 -6.56 16.73 2.51
C THR A 15 -5.12 17.13 2.18
N ASN A 16 -4.94 17.91 1.12
CA ASN A 16 -3.64 18.48 0.73
C ASN A 16 -2.53 17.47 0.46
N VAL A 17 -2.87 16.28 -0.07
CA VAL A 17 -1.87 15.31 -0.50
C VAL A 17 -1.19 15.80 -1.76
N SER A 18 0.13 15.99 -1.70
CA SER A 18 0.97 16.41 -2.83
C SER A 18 1.66 15.23 -3.52
N GLN A 19 1.90 14.15 -2.80
CA GLN A 19 2.47 12.90 -3.32
C GLN A 19 2.14 11.72 -2.39
N ILE A 20 2.27 10.51 -2.92
CA ILE A 20 2.12 9.26 -2.16
C ILE A 20 3.45 8.53 -2.14
N LEU A 21 3.92 8.13 -0.97
CA LEU A 21 5.07 7.26 -0.78
C LEU A 21 4.60 5.88 -0.32
N MET A 22 4.77 4.89 -1.18
CA MET A 22 4.48 3.49 -0.87
C MET A 22 5.79 2.79 -0.51
N ILE A 23 5.90 2.25 0.71
CA ILE A 23 7.12 1.63 1.25
C ILE A 23 6.92 0.13 1.37
N ALA A 24 7.57 -0.63 0.49
CA ALA A 24 7.57 -2.09 0.54
C ALA A 24 8.49 -2.63 1.65
N ASN A 25 8.29 -3.90 2.01
CA ASN A 25 9.09 -4.61 3.03
C ASN A 25 10.42 -5.15 2.47
N ASN A 26 11.14 -4.35 1.71
CA ASN A 26 12.46 -4.72 1.19
C ASN A 26 13.57 -4.12 2.08
N PRO A 27 14.26 -4.91 2.91
CA PRO A 27 15.28 -4.40 3.83
C PRO A 27 16.53 -3.86 3.12
N ASN A 28 16.75 -4.27 1.86
CA ASN A 28 17.94 -3.88 1.09
C ASN A 28 17.80 -2.53 0.39
N CYS A 29 16.66 -1.87 0.51
CA CYS A 29 16.45 -0.57 -0.07
C CYS A 29 16.87 0.53 0.90
N SER A 30 17.98 1.19 0.63
CA SER A 30 18.64 2.15 1.52
C SER A 30 18.61 3.60 1.04
N SER A 31 17.79 3.92 0.02
CA SER A 31 17.74 5.27 -0.51
C SER A 31 17.22 6.29 0.50
N MET A 32 17.86 7.45 0.54
CA MET A 32 17.40 8.57 1.37
C MET A 32 16.41 9.43 0.59
N MET A 33 15.18 9.50 1.09
CA MET A 33 14.20 10.48 0.61
C MET A 33 14.11 11.67 1.55
N ARG A 34 13.96 12.86 0.98
CA ARG A 34 13.57 14.03 1.76
C ARG A 34 12.04 14.10 1.84
N PRO A 35 11.48 14.28 3.03
CA PRO A 35 10.04 14.49 3.17
C PRO A 35 9.64 15.80 2.50
N THR A 36 8.54 15.77 1.76
CA THR A 36 7.89 16.96 1.28
C THR A 36 6.58 17.16 2.04
N PRO A 37 6.15 18.40 2.28
CA PRO A 37 4.82 18.65 2.83
C PRO A 37 3.74 17.95 2.00
N GLY A 38 2.74 17.38 2.67
CA GLY A 38 1.64 16.69 1.99
C GLY A 38 1.96 15.27 1.53
N THR A 39 3.11 14.67 1.92
CA THR A 39 3.38 13.26 1.60
C THR A 39 2.48 12.32 2.41
N LEU A 40 1.68 11.52 1.70
CA LEU A 40 0.89 10.42 2.25
C LEU A 40 1.75 9.15 2.28
N VAL A 41 1.93 8.54 3.45
CA VAL A 41 2.77 7.34 3.61
C VAL A 41 1.91 6.10 3.71
N VAL A 42 2.16 5.15 2.81
CA VAL A 42 1.52 3.84 2.75
C VAL A 42 2.55 2.76 3.12
N ARG A 43 2.21 1.93 4.08
CA ARG A 43 3.03 0.78 4.49
C ARG A 43 2.26 -0.52 4.36
N PHE A 44 3.00 -1.63 4.42
CA PHE A 44 2.45 -2.96 4.16
C PHE A 44 2.77 -3.92 5.28
N ASN A 45 1.78 -4.71 5.66
CA ASN A 45 1.93 -5.84 6.59
C ASN A 45 2.71 -5.46 7.87
N HIS A 46 3.87 -6.02 8.10
CA HIS A 46 4.67 -5.83 9.32
C HIS A 46 5.53 -4.55 9.35
N CYS A 47 5.53 -3.75 8.29
CA CYS A 47 6.40 -2.56 8.17
C CYS A 47 7.89 -2.89 8.42
N GLU A 48 8.39 -3.96 7.82
CA GLU A 48 9.76 -4.45 8.05
C GLU A 48 10.82 -3.50 7.53
N ASN A 49 10.53 -2.75 6.46
CA ASN A 49 11.46 -1.78 5.92
C ASN A 49 11.57 -0.55 6.82
N THR A 50 12.64 -0.50 7.60
CA THR A 50 13.00 0.64 8.46
C THR A 50 14.10 1.51 7.85
N SER A 51 14.51 1.24 6.60
CA SER A 51 15.62 1.93 5.94
C SER A 51 15.29 3.37 5.50
N VAL A 52 14.05 3.82 5.65
CA VAL A 52 13.62 5.19 5.33
C VAL A 52 13.51 6.00 6.63
N PRO A 53 14.60 6.64 7.10
CA PRO A 53 14.64 7.27 8.43
C PRO A 53 13.58 8.35 8.65
N LEU A 54 13.32 9.16 7.62
CA LEU A 54 12.42 10.31 7.70
C LEU A 54 10.95 9.92 7.89
N TYR A 55 10.58 8.72 7.46
CA TYR A 55 9.21 8.21 7.59
C TYR A 55 9.12 7.01 8.53
N ARG A 56 10.16 6.78 9.33
CA ARG A 56 10.25 5.59 10.21
C ARG A 56 9.02 5.43 11.10
N ASN A 57 8.54 6.54 11.65
CA ASN A 57 7.42 6.55 12.60
C ASN A 57 6.13 7.07 11.97
N LYS A 58 6.04 7.07 10.63
CA LYS A 58 4.83 7.52 9.93
C LYS A 58 4.15 6.38 9.21
N VAL A 59 2.85 6.26 9.44
CA VAL A 59 1.91 5.47 8.64
C VAL A 59 0.59 6.22 8.55
N ASP A 60 0.19 6.62 7.36
CA ASP A 60 -1.13 7.20 7.12
C ASP A 60 -2.11 6.10 6.70
N ILE A 61 -1.64 5.20 5.84
CA ILE A 61 -2.40 4.04 5.37
C ILE A 61 -1.60 2.77 5.60
N LEU A 62 -2.21 1.78 6.23
CA LEU A 62 -1.66 0.43 6.38
C LEU A 62 -2.42 -0.54 5.49
N ALA A 63 -1.72 -1.18 4.56
CA ALA A 63 -2.28 -2.19 3.69
C ALA A 63 -1.90 -3.60 4.18
N LEU A 64 -2.91 -4.44 4.44
CA LEU A 64 -2.76 -5.76 5.03
C LEU A 64 -3.25 -6.85 4.08
N ASN A 65 -2.50 -7.94 3.99
CA ASN A 65 -3.00 -9.16 3.35
C ASN A 65 -4.00 -9.88 4.26
N GLY A 66 -4.68 -10.92 3.73
CA GLY A 66 -5.73 -11.65 4.44
C GLY A 66 -5.29 -12.48 5.64
N GLN A 67 -4.00 -12.47 5.99
CA GLN A 67 -3.47 -13.23 7.14
C GLN A 67 -3.61 -12.47 8.48
N TYR A 68 -3.87 -11.16 8.41
CA TYR A 68 -4.02 -10.33 9.61
C TYR A 68 -5.47 -10.24 10.01
N HIS A 69 -5.74 -10.43 11.29
CA HIS A 69 -7.09 -10.45 11.84
C HIS A 69 -7.34 -9.34 12.87
N ASP A 70 -6.31 -8.81 13.48
CA ASP A 70 -6.41 -7.73 14.48
C ASP A 70 -5.38 -6.62 14.21
N LEU A 71 -5.82 -5.37 14.36
CA LEU A 71 -4.99 -4.19 14.10
C LEU A 71 -3.94 -4.00 15.19
N TYR A 72 -4.28 -4.18 16.45
CA TYR A 72 -3.36 -3.93 17.58
C TYR A 72 -2.29 -5.02 17.71
N GLU A 73 -2.55 -6.22 17.22
CA GLU A 73 -1.56 -7.30 17.18
C GLU A 73 -0.54 -7.12 16.05
N ASN A 74 -0.78 -6.16 15.13
CA ASN A 74 0.10 -5.95 14.00
C ASN A 74 1.40 -5.26 14.41
N PRO A 75 2.58 -5.84 14.11
CA PRO A 75 3.88 -5.27 14.46
C PRO A 75 4.14 -3.87 13.87
N CYS A 76 3.51 -3.52 12.74
CA CYS A 76 3.60 -2.17 12.19
C CYS A 76 2.95 -1.16 13.13
N VAL A 77 1.75 -1.46 13.63
CA VAL A 77 1.02 -0.58 14.54
C VAL A 77 1.78 -0.41 15.85
N GLN A 78 2.36 -1.47 16.36
CA GLN A 78 3.19 -1.41 17.59
C GLN A 78 4.45 -0.54 17.40
N LYS A 79 5.03 -0.53 16.19
CA LYS A 79 6.26 0.23 15.90
C LYS A 79 6.00 1.70 15.55
N VAL A 80 4.98 1.97 14.75
CA VAL A 80 4.78 3.29 14.14
C VAL A 80 3.46 3.96 14.51
N GLY A 81 2.60 3.28 15.28
CA GLY A 81 1.31 3.79 15.73
C GLY A 81 0.16 3.47 14.78
N LEU A 82 -1.03 3.89 15.19
CA LEU A 82 -2.26 3.63 14.45
C LEU A 82 -2.29 4.39 13.12
N PRO A 83 -2.65 3.73 12.01
CA PRO A 83 -2.90 4.40 10.74
C PRO A 83 -4.23 5.16 10.78
N LYS A 84 -4.38 6.14 9.90
CA LYS A 84 -5.68 6.81 9.67
C LYS A 84 -6.65 5.90 8.91
N LEU A 85 -6.10 4.99 8.11
CA LEU A 85 -6.85 4.10 7.24
C LEU A 85 -6.18 2.74 7.13
N VAL A 86 -6.99 1.69 7.13
CA VAL A 86 -6.56 0.32 6.81
C VAL A 86 -7.17 -0.12 5.48
N LEU A 87 -6.34 -0.69 4.61
CA LEU A 87 -6.76 -1.42 3.42
C LEU A 87 -6.49 -2.90 3.65
N THR A 88 -7.49 -3.76 3.52
CA THR A 88 -7.31 -5.18 3.82
C THR A 88 -8.07 -6.07 2.83
N SER A 89 -7.55 -7.25 2.59
CA SER A 89 -8.27 -8.32 1.92
C SER A 89 -8.96 -9.30 2.88
N SER A 90 -8.83 -9.10 4.20
CA SER A 90 -9.51 -9.92 5.22
C SER A 90 -10.90 -9.38 5.52
N TYR A 91 -11.92 -10.21 5.42
CA TYR A 91 -13.31 -9.86 5.76
C TYR A 91 -13.58 -9.86 7.27
N ASN A 92 -12.79 -10.57 8.04
CA ASN A 92 -12.94 -10.72 9.49
C ASN A 92 -11.90 -9.89 10.28
N PHE A 93 -11.50 -8.77 9.73
CA PHE A 93 -10.47 -7.93 10.34
C PHE A 93 -11.06 -7.08 11.47
N ASN A 94 -10.50 -7.19 12.68
CA ASN A 94 -10.82 -6.32 13.79
C ASN A 94 -10.07 -5.00 13.67
N ASN A 95 -10.79 -3.93 13.39
CA ASN A 95 -10.22 -2.63 13.07
C ASN A 95 -10.19 -1.62 14.22
N HIS A 96 -10.73 -2.00 15.39
CA HIS A 96 -10.78 -1.13 16.58
C HIS A 96 -11.24 0.31 16.28
N ASN A 97 -12.30 0.46 15.47
CA ASN A 97 -12.84 1.74 15.02
C ASN A 97 -11.97 2.54 14.03
N THR A 98 -10.88 1.99 13.56
CA THR A 98 -10.11 2.60 12.47
C THR A 98 -10.86 2.43 11.14
N SER A 99 -10.90 3.47 10.31
CA SER A 99 -11.50 3.37 8.98
C SER A 99 -10.87 2.23 8.18
N THR A 100 -11.70 1.30 7.70
CA THR A 100 -11.21 0.10 7.00
C THR A 100 -11.95 -0.06 5.67
N TYR A 101 -11.20 -0.34 4.60
CA TYR A 101 -11.74 -0.66 3.29
C TYR A 101 -11.14 -1.95 2.76
N HIS A 102 -11.97 -2.69 2.03
CA HIS A 102 -11.53 -3.94 1.41
C HIS A 102 -10.87 -3.69 0.06
N LEU A 103 -9.72 -4.31 -0.14
CA LEU A 103 -9.02 -4.33 -1.42
C LEU A 103 -9.76 -5.24 -2.40
N ASP A 104 -9.98 -4.73 -3.62
CA ASP A 104 -10.59 -5.52 -4.68
C ASP A 104 -9.58 -6.51 -5.27
N SER A 105 -9.89 -7.79 -5.20
CA SER A 105 -9.05 -8.87 -5.77
C SER A 105 -9.07 -8.93 -7.30
N LYS A 106 -9.96 -8.17 -7.97
CA LYS A 106 -10.11 -8.21 -9.44
C LYS A 106 -8.94 -7.60 -10.22
N CYS A 107 -7.93 -7.05 -9.54
CA CYS A 107 -6.74 -6.50 -10.19
C CYS A 107 -6.00 -7.52 -11.08
N HIS A 108 -6.11 -8.83 -10.82
CA HIS A 108 -5.55 -9.86 -11.69
C HIS A 108 -6.11 -9.83 -13.12
N GLN A 109 -7.36 -9.36 -13.30
CA GLN A 109 -7.97 -9.20 -14.62
C GLN A 109 -7.27 -8.09 -15.42
N MET A 110 -6.84 -7.02 -14.76
CA MET A 110 -6.11 -5.92 -15.41
C MET A 110 -4.74 -6.34 -15.94
N LEU A 111 -4.08 -7.26 -15.24
CA LEU A 111 -2.77 -7.77 -15.65
C LEU A 111 -2.88 -8.93 -16.65
N LYS A 112 -4.09 -9.35 -17.02
CA LYS A 112 -4.32 -10.55 -17.85
C LYS A 112 -3.59 -11.79 -17.31
N LEU A 113 -3.49 -11.88 -15.99
CA LEU A 113 -2.83 -13.00 -15.34
C LEU A 113 -3.66 -14.28 -15.51
N SER A 114 -2.97 -15.39 -15.70
CA SER A 114 -3.59 -16.71 -15.60
C SER A 114 -4.19 -16.89 -14.20
N LYS A 115 -5.18 -17.76 -14.04
CA LYS A 115 -5.85 -18.05 -12.75
C LYS A 115 -4.89 -18.38 -11.59
N ALA A 116 -3.61 -18.67 -11.86
CA ALA A 116 -2.58 -18.99 -10.88
C ALA A 116 -1.81 -17.74 -10.37
N GLY A 117 -1.93 -16.58 -11.04
CA GLY A 117 -1.22 -15.38 -10.65
C GLY A 117 -2.05 -14.52 -9.71
N LEU A 118 -1.63 -14.40 -8.46
CA LEU A 118 -2.23 -13.48 -7.49
C LEU A 118 -1.50 -12.13 -7.53
N CYS A 119 -2.26 -11.04 -7.58
CA CYS A 119 -1.69 -9.71 -7.37
C CYS A 119 -1.19 -9.57 -5.92
N THR A 120 -0.05 -8.92 -5.77
CA THR A 120 0.43 -8.55 -4.42
C THR A 120 -0.49 -7.52 -3.77
N THR A 121 -0.49 -7.47 -2.44
CA THR A 121 -1.13 -6.39 -1.69
C THR A 121 -0.61 -5.03 -2.13
N GLY A 122 0.69 -4.95 -2.47
CA GLY A 122 1.31 -3.73 -3.00
C GLY A 122 0.66 -3.24 -4.27
N PHE A 123 0.46 -4.12 -5.26
CA PHE A 123 -0.16 -3.74 -6.52
C PHE A 123 -1.65 -3.40 -6.38
N GLN A 124 -2.38 -4.18 -5.59
CA GLN A 124 -3.79 -3.88 -5.30
C GLN A 124 -3.94 -2.48 -4.66
N THR A 125 -3.09 -2.18 -3.68
CA THR A 125 -3.06 -0.88 -3.01
C THR A 125 -2.70 0.24 -3.98
N PHE A 126 -1.71 0.02 -4.86
CA PHE A 126 -1.32 0.98 -5.88
C PHE A 126 -2.51 1.36 -6.79
N LEU A 127 -3.24 0.37 -7.31
CA LEU A 127 -4.41 0.63 -8.15
C LEU A 127 -5.49 1.39 -7.36
N TYR A 128 -5.66 1.05 -6.08
CA TYR A 128 -6.57 1.75 -5.20
C TYR A 128 -6.18 3.22 -5.02
N MET A 129 -4.89 3.50 -4.76
CA MET A 129 -4.39 4.88 -4.65
C MET A 129 -4.58 5.67 -5.95
N ARG A 130 -4.28 5.07 -7.10
CA ARG A 130 -4.45 5.71 -8.43
C ARG A 130 -5.89 6.05 -8.75
N ARG A 131 -6.84 5.32 -8.20
CA ARG A 131 -8.28 5.61 -8.38
C ARG A 131 -8.70 6.90 -7.69
N PHE A 132 -8.12 7.22 -6.54
CA PHE A 132 -8.54 8.34 -5.70
C PHE A 132 -7.62 9.55 -5.76
N PHE A 133 -6.36 9.37 -6.14
CA PHE A 133 -5.37 10.43 -6.13
C PHE A 133 -4.70 10.58 -7.49
N ALA A 134 -4.74 11.80 -8.05
CA ALA A 134 -4.07 12.16 -9.29
C ALA A 134 -2.64 12.71 -9.05
N VAL A 135 -2.04 12.44 -7.89
CA VAL A 135 -0.71 12.93 -7.50
C VAL A 135 0.38 11.92 -7.85
N PRO A 136 1.68 12.33 -7.84
CA PRO A 136 2.79 11.42 -8.01
C PRO A 136 2.78 10.29 -6.97
N ILE A 137 3.10 9.07 -7.42
CA ILE A 137 3.31 7.91 -6.54
C ILE A 137 4.78 7.50 -6.61
N ILE A 138 5.41 7.45 -5.45
CA ILE A 138 6.79 7.02 -5.28
C ILE A 138 6.76 5.62 -4.68
N LEU A 139 7.36 4.67 -5.39
CA LEU A 139 7.51 3.28 -4.96
C LEU A 139 8.89 3.10 -4.35
N HIS A 140 8.97 2.79 -3.07
CA HIS A 140 10.22 2.53 -2.37
C HIS A 140 10.34 1.04 -2.03
N GLY A 141 11.38 0.39 -2.54
CA GLY A 141 11.63 -1.03 -2.31
C GLY A 141 10.77 -1.99 -3.14
N PHE A 142 10.14 -1.52 -4.20
CA PHE A 142 9.40 -2.36 -5.15
C PHE A 142 10.35 -2.81 -6.27
N SER A 143 10.96 -3.98 -6.14
CA SER A 143 12.04 -4.43 -7.01
C SER A 143 11.58 -5.28 -8.22
N GLY A 144 10.32 -5.64 -8.29
CA GLY A 144 9.82 -6.60 -9.30
C GLY A 144 10.42 -8.02 -9.16
N ARG A 145 11.24 -8.23 -8.15
CA ARG A 145 11.89 -9.51 -7.82
C ARG A 145 11.33 -10.00 -6.49
N GLY A 146 10.65 -11.10 -6.49
CA GLY A 146 10.17 -11.77 -5.29
C GLY A 146 10.43 -13.25 -5.44
N ALA A 147 11.55 -13.73 -4.92
CA ALA A 147 11.89 -15.15 -4.94
C ALA A 147 11.00 -15.99 -4.00
N GLU A 148 10.31 -15.34 -3.07
CA GLU A 148 9.71 -16.03 -1.93
C GLU A 148 8.29 -16.55 -2.15
N HIS A 149 7.58 -16.03 -3.18
CA HIS A 149 6.23 -16.48 -3.47
C HIS A 149 6.00 -16.71 -4.96
N PRO A 150 6.15 -17.95 -5.44
CA PRO A 150 5.99 -18.28 -6.87
C PRO A 150 4.58 -18.01 -7.42
N ARG A 151 3.62 -17.69 -6.56
CA ARG A 151 2.24 -17.35 -6.96
C ARG A 151 2.02 -15.90 -7.35
N HIS A 152 2.97 -14.99 -7.06
CA HIS A 152 2.84 -13.59 -7.38
C HIS A 152 3.44 -13.23 -8.73
N ALA A 153 2.77 -12.34 -9.44
CA ALA A 153 3.17 -11.89 -10.77
C ALA A 153 4.07 -10.65 -10.72
N TYR A 154 5.14 -10.68 -9.93
CA TYR A 154 5.99 -9.52 -9.64
C TYR A 154 6.49 -8.77 -10.88
N GLN A 155 6.92 -9.47 -11.92
CA GLN A 155 7.41 -8.84 -13.16
C GLN A 155 6.31 -8.12 -13.92
N GLN A 156 5.13 -8.74 -13.99
CA GLN A 156 3.96 -8.15 -14.64
C GLN A 156 3.48 -6.91 -13.87
N GLU A 157 3.44 -6.99 -12.53
CA GLU A 157 3.10 -5.85 -11.67
C GLU A 157 4.13 -4.72 -11.85
N TYR A 158 5.42 -5.03 -11.82
CA TYR A 158 6.48 -4.05 -12.00
C TYR A 158 6.37 -3.34 -13.35
N SER A 159 6.15 -4.08 -14.41
CA SER A 159 5.92 -3.52 -15.74
C SER A 159 4.64 -2.68 -15.80
N ALA A 160 3.62 -3.07 -15.05
CA ALA A 160 2.36 -2.33 -14.98
C ALA A 160 2.50 -0.99 -14.24
N TYR A 161 3.25 -0.91 -13.14
CA TYR A 161 3.51 0.35 -12.43
C TYR A 161 4.02 1.44 -13.38
N HIS A 162 4.95 1.10 -14.28
CA HIS A 162 5.56 2.06 -15.21
C HIS A 162 4.63 2.50 -16.35
N ARG A 163 3.54 1.78 -16.61
CA ARG A 163 2.52 2.18 -17.60
C ARG A 163 1.58 3.27 -17.06
N PHE A 164 1.45 3.37 -15.76
CA PHE A 164 0.70 4.44 -15.14
C PHE A 164 1.62 5.65 -15.00
N GLY A 165 1.45 6.67 -15.81
CA GLY A 165 2.25 7.91 -15.72
C GLY A 165 2.35 8.45 -14.29
N ASN A 166 3.37 9.28 -14.04
CA ASN A 166 3.58 9.92 -12.74
C ASN A 166 3.93 8.95 -11.59
N VAL A 167 4.69 7.91 -11.92
CA VAL A 167 5.23 6.92 -10.97
C VAL A 167 6.74 6.93 -11.05
N SER A 168 7.41 7.02 -9.91
CA SER A 168 8.84 6.84 -9.78
C SER A 168 9.16 5.68 -8.85
N ASN A 169 10.25 4.97 -9.12
CA ASN A 169 10.74 3.89 -8.27
C ASN A 169 12.10 4.26 -7.69
N ILE A 170 12.25 3.99 -6.41
CA ILE A 170 13.48 4.25 -5.67
C ILE A 170 13.95 2.92 -5.07
N CYS A 171 15.08 2.47 -5.52
CA CYS A 171 15.72 1.17 -5.40
C CYS A 171 15.20 0.12 -6.37
#